data_4bf4ac93a8f779bf06a63449cb87d14d
#
_entry.id   4bf4ac93a8f779bf06a63449cb87d14d
#
_cell.length_a   1.000
_cell.length_b   1.000
_cell.length_c   1.000
_cell.angle_alpha   90.00
_cell.angle_beta   90.00
_cell.angle_gamma   90.00
#
_symmetry.space_group_name_H-M   'P 1'
#
loop_
_entity.id
_entity.type
_entity.pdbx_description
1 polymer ?
#
loop_
_entity_poly.entity_id
_entity_poly.type
_entity_poly.pdbx_seq_one_letter_code
_entity_poly.pdbx_strand_id
1 'polypeptide(L)'
;MLVLGIESSCDETAAAVVDGARPAGGRILSNTVFSQWDSVRKYGGVVPEVAARAHVEKIDQVVERALDEAGIGVDALDGVAATAGPGLIGGVIVGVSFAKALALGAGKPFMALNHLEGHALTPRLVSDVAFPYLLLLVSGGHCQTLLVEGVGQYRRLGTTIDDAIGEAFDKTAKLMELGQPGGPAIEALAAKGDPRAVPLPVPFKGRPGLDFSFSGLKTAVRRAVQGDDGHRPEDIAASF
;
A
#
# COMPACT_ATOMS: atom_id res chain seq x y z
N MET A 1 -2.93 25.52 3.53
CA MET A 1 -2.55 25.10 2.15
C MET A 1 -3.34 23.85 1.82
N LEU A 2 -4.24 23.99 0.84
CA LEU A 2 -5.13 22.91 0.40
C LEU A 2 -4.55 22.22 -0.82
N VAL A 3 -4.28 20.93 -0.74
CA VAL A 3 -3.70 20.15 -1.83
C VAL A 3 -4.61 18.94 -2.14
N LEU A 4 -4.93 18.77 -3.41
CA LEU A 4 -5.53 17.53 -3.91
C LEU A 4 -4.42 16.55 -4.26
N GLY A 5 -4.41 15.38 -3.63
CA GLY A 5 -3.53 14.26 -3.94
C GLY A 5 -4.27 13.19 -4.73
N ILE A 6 -3.64 12.64 -5.77
CA ILE A 6 -4.20 11.58 -6.63
C ILE A 6 -3.26 10.38 -6.66
N GLU A 7 -3.80 9.18 -6.45
CA GLU A 7 -3.08 7.91 -6.48
C GLU A 7 -3.74 6.93 -7.45
N SER A 8 -2.94 6.34 -8.34
CA SER A 8 -3.39 5.35 -9.34
C SER A 8 -2.27 4.39 -9.75
N SER A 9 -1.27 4.20 -8.89
CA SER A 9 -0.05 3.47 -9.26
C SER A 9 -0.19 1.94 -9.27
N CYS A 10 -1.28 1.39 -8.73
CA CYS A 10 -1.52 -0.06 -8.72
C CYS A 10 -2.96 -0.40 -9.15
N ASP A 11 -3.81 -0.84 -8.24
CA ASP A 11 -5.17 -1.35 -8.48
C ASP A 11 -6.26 -0.57 -7.74
N GLU A 12 -5.89 0.56 -7.14
CA GLU A 12 -6.83 1.47 -6.51
C GLU A 12 -6.73 2.86 -7.15
N THR A 13 -7.89 3.46 -7.42
CA THR A 13 -7.98 4.87 -7.80
C THR A 13 -8.37 5.65 -6.57
N ALA A 14 -7.51 6.55 -6.12
CA ALA A 14 -7.78 7.33 -4.92
C ALA A 14 -7.53 8.82 -5.13
N ALA A 15 -8.30 9.64 -4.40
CA ALA A 15 -8.09 11.07 -4.27
C ALA A 15 -8.35 11.53 -2.84
N ALA A 16 -7.56 12.47 -2.38
CA ALA A 16 -7.68 13.05 -1.05
C ALA A 16 -7.42 14.55 -1.08
N VAL A 17 -8.16 15.30 -0.26
CA VAL A 17 -7.87 16.72 -0.01
C VAL A 17 -7.21 16.83 1.36
N VAL A 18 -6.05 17.47 1.38
CA VAL A 18 -5.24 17.67 2.59
C VAL A 18 -5.05 19.16 2.86
N ASP A 19 -5.30 19.58 4.11
CA ASP A 19 -5.00 20.95 4.58
C ASP A 19 -3.74 20.96 5.44
N GLY A 20 -2.65 21.41 4.88
CA GLY A 20 -1.36 21.52 5.57
C GLY A 20 -1.32 22.59 6.68
N ALA A 21 -2.33 23.45 6.80
CA ALA A 21 -2.42 24.45 7.88
C ALA A 21 -3.02 23.89 9.17
N ARG A 22 -3.68 22.74 9.12
CA ARG A 22 -4.31 22.11 10.28
C ARG A 22 -3.30 21.28 11.10
N PRO A 23 -3.57 21.08 12.40
CA PRO A 23 -2.77 20.15 13.21
C PRO A 23 -2.93 18.71 12.73
N ALA A 24 -2.00 17.84 13.14
CA ALA A 24 -2.09 16.42 12.89
C ALA A 24 -3.43 15.84 13.38
N GLY A 25 -3.95 14.85 12.64
CA GLY A 25 -5.27 14.28 12.89
C GLY A 25 -6.45 15.07 12.32
N GLY A 26 -6.26 16.35 11.93
CA GLY A 26 -7.27 17.18 11.25
C GLY A 26 -6.88 17.60 9.84
N ARG A 27 -5.75 17.13 9.32
CA ARG A 27 -5.22 17.53 8.00
C ARG A 27 -5.97 16.90 6.83
N ILE A 28 -6.49 15.69 6.98
CA ILE A 28 -7.21 14.99 5.94
C ILE A 28 -8.65 15.50 5.93
N LEU A 29 -9.07 16.21 4.88
CA LEU A 29 -10.44 16.70 4.72
C LEU A 29 -11.33 15.70 4.02
N SER A 30 -10.77 14.93 3.08
CA SER A 30 -11.42 13.82 2.40
C SER A 30 -10.41 12.75 2.04
N ASN A 31 -10.89 11.52 1.87
CA ASN A 31 -10.08 10.39 1.41
C ASN A 31 -10.99 9.38 0.71
N THR A 32 -11.13 9.54 -0.59
CA THR A 32 -12.00 8.72 -1.44
C THR A 32 -11.16 7.68 -2.17
N VAL A 33 -11.51 6.41 -2.00
CA VAL A 33 -10.83 5.27 -2.62
C VAL A 33 -11.84 4.45 -3.41
N PHE A 34 -11.50 4.15 -4.66
CA PHE A 34 -12.17 3.17 -5.49
C PHE A 34 -11.26 1.96 -5.69
N SER A 35 -11.59 0.84 -5.04
CA SER A 35 -10.86 -0.42 -5.22
C SER A 35 -11.38 -1.16 -6.45
N GLN A 36 -10.46 -1.67 -7.24
CA GLN A 36 -10.75 -2.47 -8.43
C GLN A 36 -10.83 -3.97 -8.12
N TRP A 37 -10.78 -4.34 -6.84
CA TRP A 37 -10.69 -5.73 -6.38
C TRP A 37 -11.73 -6.65 -7.05
N ASP A 38 -12.99 -6.24 -7.12
CA ASP A 38 -14.05 -7.05 -7.74
C ASP A 38 -13.81 -7.33 -9.22
N SER A 39 -13.12 -6.44 -9.91
CA SER A 39 -12.80 -6.57 -11.33
C SER A 39 -11.61 -7.50 -11.58
N VAL A 40 -10.62 -7.53 -10.65
CA VAL A 40 -9.37 -8.26 -10.83
C VAL A 40 -9.33 -9.62 -10.13
N ARG A 41 -10.18 -9.84 -9.10
CA ARG A 41 -10.17 -11.11 -8.32
C ARG A 41 -10.34 -12.37 -9.17
N LYS A 42 -11.11 -12.29 -10.27
CA LYS A 42 -11.31 -13.43 -11.19
C LYS A 42 -10.04 -13.86 -11.93
N TYR A 43 -9.03 -12.99 -11.97
CA TYR A 43 -7.73 -13.27 -12.57
C TYR A 43 -6.69 -13.74 -11.54
N GLY A 44 -7.04 -13.73 -10.24
CA GLY A 44 -6.16 -14.14 -9.15
C GLY A 44 -5.05 -13.13 -8.82
N GLY A 45 -5.27 -11.85 -9.16
CA GLY A 45 -4.36 -10.74 -8.89
C GLY A 45 -4.53 -9.60 -9.86
N VAL A 46 -3.69 -8.57 -9.74
CA VAL A 46 -3.75 -7.36 -10.55
C VAL A 46 -3.34 -7.65 -12.00
N VAL A 47 -4.19 -7.21 -12.94
CA VAL A 47 -3.92 -7.23 -14.38
C VAL A 47 -3.68 -5.79 -14.84
N PRO A 48 -2.44 -5.41 -15.20
CA PRO A 48 -2.07 -3.99 -15.42
C PRO A 48 -2.94 -3.26 -16.45
N GLU A 49 -3.32 -3.92 -17.54
CA GLU A 49 -4.18 -3.31 -18.56
C GLU A 49 -5.61 -3.09 -18.06
N VAL A 50 -6.16 -4.04 -17.32
CA VAL A 50 -7.50 -3.92 -16.71
C VAL A 50 -7.50 -2.79 -15.68
N ALA A 51 -6.45 -2.72 -14.87
CA ALA A 51 -6.29 -1.65 -13.88
C ALA A 51 -6.20 -0.27 -14.55
N ALA A 52 -5.39 -0.12 -15.60
CA ALA A 52 -5.25 1.14 -16.33
C ALA A 52 -6.59 1.64 -16.91
N ARG A 53 -7.40 0.74 -17.49
CA ARG A 53 -8.72 1.09 -18.01
C ARG A 53 -9.69 1.52 -16.90
N ALA A 54 -9.71 0.80 -15.79
CA ALA A 54 -10.55 1.16 -14.65
C ALA A 54 -10.16 2.52 -14.04
N HIS A 55 -8.87 2.87 -14.01
CA HIS A 55 -8.44 4.22 -13.61
C HIS A 55 -9.03 5.29 -14.52
N VAL A 56 -8.97 5.11 -15.86
CA VAL A 56 -9.55 6.07 -16.81
C VAL A 56 -11.05 6.25 -16.59
N GLU A 57 -11.78 5.17 -16.28
CA GLU A 57 -13.23 5.19 -16.10
C GLU A 57 -13.70 5.81 -14.76
N LYS A 58 -12.79 5.91 -13.77
CA LYS A 58 -13.18 6.25 -12.40
C LYS A 58 -12.53 7.50 -11.84
N ILE A 59 -11.41 7.94 -12.38
CA ILE A 59 -10.59 9.00 -11.77
C ILE A 59 -11.33 10.32 -11.61
N ASP A 60 -12.17 10.71 -12.57
CA ASP A 60 -12.98 11.92 -12.51
C ASP A 60 -13.98 11.86 -11.37
N GLN A 61 -14.73 10.76 -11.25
CA GLN A 61 -15.73 10.53 -10.19
C GLN A 61 -15.08 10.50 -8.80
N VAL A 62 -13.90 9.88 -8.68
CA VAL A 62 -13.16 9.79 -7.41
C VAL A 62 -12.66 11.16 -6.98
N VAL A 63 -12.16 11.96 -7.92
CA VAL A 63 -11.70 13.33 -7.64
C VAL A 63 -12.87 14.25 -7.30
N GLU A 64 -13.96 14.22 -8.07
CA GLU A 64 -15.18 15.00 -7.80
C GLU A 64 -15.68 14.69 -6.39
N ARG A 65 -15.85 13.43 -6.06
CA ARG A 65 -16.28 13.00 -4.73
C ARG A 65 -15.34 13.46 -3.62
N ALA A 66 -14.03 13.40 -3.83
CA ALA A 66 -13.06 13.88 -2.83
C ALA A 66 -13.18 15.39 -2.57
N LEU A 67 -13.45 16.17 -3.60
CA LEU A 67 -13.69 17.62 -3.47
C LEU A 67 -15.03 17.90 -2.76
N ASP A 68 -16.08 17.16 -3.11
CA ASP A 68 -17.41 17.29 -2.48
C ASP A 68 -17.35 16.93 -0.99
N GLU A 69 -16.71 15.81 -0.63
CA GLU A 69 -16.53 15.39 0.76
C GLU A 69 -15.72 16.42 1.58
N ALA A 70 -14.75 17.11 0.93
CA ALA A 70 -13.99 18.17 1.54
C ALA A 70 -14.76 19.51 1.62
N GLY A 71 -15.89 19.62 0.91
CA GLY A 71 -16.72 20.84 0.83
C GLY A 71 -16.04 22.00 0.09
N ILE A 72 -15.17 21.71 -0.89
CA ILE A 72 -14.44 22.72 -1.65
C ILE A 72 -14.49 22.49 -3.16
N GLY A 73 -14.38 23.55 -3.95
CA GLY A 73 -14.14 23.47 -5.39
C GLY A 73 -12.67 23.47 -5.75
N VAL A 74 -12.37 23.15 -7.01
CA VAL A 74 -11.00 23.17 -7.57
C VAL A 74 -10.32 24.53 -7.40
N ASP A 75 -11.08 25.63 -7.48
CA ASP A 75 -10.57 26.99 -7.33
C ASP A 75 -9.96 27.27 -5.96
N ALA A 76 -10.44 26.57 -4.91
CA ALA A 76 -9.95 26.72 -3.55
C ALA A 76 -8.61 25.99 -3.29
N LEU A 77 -8.19 25.09 -4.19
CA LEU A 77 -6.93 24.38 -4.06
C LEU A 77 -5.73 25.31 -4.23
N ASP A 78 -4.68 25.06 -3.47
CA ASP A 78 -3.37 25.69 -3.65
C ASP A 78 -2.47 24.92 -4.61
N GLY A 79 -2.77 23.62 -4.85
CA GLY A 79 -2.01 22.77 -5.76
C GLY A 79 -2.63 21.40 -5.94
N VAL A 80 -2.13 20.69 -6.96
CA VAL A 80 -2.50 19.29 -7.27
C VAL A 80 -1.24 18.45 -7.28
N ALA A 81 -1.30 17.31 -6.61
CA ALA A 81 -0.21 16.34 -6.56
C ALA A 81 -0.69 14.97 -7.10
N ALA A 82 0.19 14.22 -7.73
CA ALA A 82 -0.09 12.84 -8.10
C ALA A 82 1.12 11.95 -7.96
N THR A 83 0.89 10.68 -7.66
CA THR A 83 1.92 9.66 -7.70
C THR A 83 2.44 9.47 -9.12
N ALA A 84 3.75 9.70 -9.30
CA ALA A 84 4.43 9.59 -10.60
C ALA A 84 5.35 8.36 -10.68
N GLY A 85 5.33 7.50 -9.68
CA GLY A 85 6.08 6.25 -9.59
C GLY A 85 6.69 6.04 -8.19
N PRO A 86 7.21 4.82 -7.94
CA PRO A 86 7.05 3.61 -8.75
C PRO A 86 5.61 3.10 -8.77
N GLY A 87 5.30 2.25 -9.77
CA GLY A 87 3.98 1.64 -9.92
C GLY A 87 3.77 1.05 -11.31
N LEU A 88 2.56 0.57 -11.57
CA LEU A 88 2.15 0.08 -12.89
C LEU A 88 2.06 1.26 -13.85
N ILE A 89 2.87 1.24 -14.90
CA ILE A 89 3.05 2.39 -15.81
C ILE A 89 1.73 2.91 -16.39
N GLY A 90 0.79 2.02 -16.75
CA GLY A 90 -0.52 2.40 -17.28
C GLY A 90 -1.34 3.23 -16.28
N GLY A 91 -1.41 2.79 -15.01
CA GLY A 91 -2.09 3.52 -13.94
C GLY A 91 -1.40 4.85 -13.64
N VAL A 92 -0.07 4.85 -13.48
CA VAL A 92 0.72 6.08 -13.24
C VAL A 92 0.47 7.13 -14.33
N ILE A 93 0.47 6.73 -15.62
CA ILE A 93 0.20 7.65 -16.72
C ILE A 93 -1.19 8.27 -16.60
N VAL A 94 -2.21 7.49 -16.25
CA VAL A 94 -3.58 8.00 -16.10
C VAL A 94 -3.64 9.07 -15.00
N GLY A 95 -3.17 8.76 -13.78
CA GLY A 95 -3.21 9.71 -12.66
C GLY A 95 -2.42 10.98 -12.89
N VAL A 96 -1.18 10.85 -13.40
CA VAL A 96 -0.32 12.00 -13.70
C VAL A 96 -0.91 12.87 -14.81
N SER A 97 -1.45 12.27 -15.88
CA SER A 97 -2.03 13.04 -16.98
C SER A 97 -3.28 13.78 -16.55
N PHE A 98 -4.17 13.12 -15.79
CA PHE A 98 -5.37 13.75 -15.24
C PHE A 98 -4.99 14.90 -14.29
N ALA A 99 -4.09 14.65 -13.34
CA ALA A 99 -3.67 15.67 -12.37
C ALA A 99 -3.02 16.88 -13.03
N LYS A 100 -2.18 16.67 -14.05
CA LYS A 100 -1.57 17.77 -14.83
C LYS A 100 -2.61 18.56 -15.60
N ALA A 101 -3.56 17.89 -16.24
CA ALA A 101 -4.63 18.58 -16.99
C ALA A 101 -5.51 19.40 -16.05
N LEU A 102 -5.89 18.84 -14.90
CA LEU A 102 -6.66 19.54 -13.87
C LEU A 102 -5.90 20.76 -13.33
N ALA A 103 -4.63 20.60 -12.96
CA ALA A 103 -3.78 21.68 -12.47
C ALA A 103 -3.63 22.80 -13.50
N LEU A 104 -3.39 22.45 -14.76
CA LEU A 104 -3.26 23.41 -15.86
C LEU A 104 -4.57 24.17 -16.08
N GLY A 105 -5.70 23.47 -16.15
CA GLY A 105 -7.03 24.08 -16.35
C GLY A 105 -7.44 25.01 -15.23
N ALA A 106 -7.05 24.70 -14.00
CA ALA A 106 -7.33 25.50 -12.82
C ALA A 106 -6.27 26.60 -12.54
N GLY A 107 -5.20 26.68 -13.31
CA GLY A 107 -4.09 27.60 -13.07
C GLY A 107 -3.33 27.32 -11.76
N LYS A 108 -3.25 26.06 -11.33
CA LYS A 108 -2.61 25.64 -10.07
C LYS A 108 -1.29 24.93 -10.32
N PRO A 109 -0.33 24.96 -9.39
CA PRO A 109 0.89 24.18 -9.50
C PRO A 109 0.60 22.68 -9.44
N PHE A 110 1.39 21.90 -10.19
CA PHE A 110 1.39 20.45 -10.17
C PHE A 110 2.66 19.90 -9.51
N MET A 111 2.53 18.87 -8.67
CA MET A 111 3.65 18.18 -8.04
C MET A 111 3.59 16.68 -8.33
N ALA A 112 4.68 16.16 -8.91
CA ALA A 112 4.87 14.72 -9.09
C ALA A 112 5.51 14.13 -7.83
N LEU A 113 4.87 13.10 -7.24
CA LEU A 113 5.32 12.49 -5.98
C LEU A 113 5.81 11.06 -6.21
N ASN A 114 6.77 10.66 -5.37
CA ASN A 114 7.16 9.27 -5.27
C ASN A 114 6.18 8.52 -4.36
N HIS A 115 5.63 7.38 -4.83
CA HIS A 115 4.69 6.55 -4.09
C HIS A 115 5.21 6.13 -2.70
N LEU A 116 6.47 5.73 -2.61
CA LEU A 116 7.08 5.30 -1.34
C LEU A 116 7.33 6.47 -0.39
N GLU A 117 7.59 7.67 -0.92
CA GLU A 117 7.68 8.89 -0.13
C GLU A 117 6.32 9.27 0.46
N GLY A 118 5.23 9.10 -0.31
CA GLY A 118 3.87 9.23 0.20
C GLY A 118 3.63 8.33 1.41
N HIS A 119 3.98 7.05 1.31
CA HIS A 119 3.91 6.13 2.45
C HIS A 119 4.81 6.55 3.61
N ALA A 120 6.04 6.98 3.32
CA ALA A 120 7.00 7.37 4.36
C ALA A 120 6.53 8.57 5.19
N LEU A 121 5.79 9.49 4.60
CA LEU A 121 5.32 10.72 5.24
C LEU A 121 3.90 10.61 5.81
N THR A 122 3.15 9.56 5.48
CA THR A 122 1.77 9.34 5.98
C THR A 122 1.63 9.45 7.51
N PRO A 123 2.54 8.93 8.35
CA PRO A 123 2.43 9.10 9.80
C PRO A 123 2.30 10.55 10.24
N ARG A 124 2.87 11.50 9.50
CA ARG A 124 2.82 12.93 9.81
C ARG A 124 1.50 13.60 9.42
N LEU A 125 0.62 12.92 8.70
CA LEU A 125 -0.75 13.39 8.47
C LEU A 125 -1.63 13.22 9.71
N VAL A 126 -1.39 12.14 10.48
CA VAL A 126 -2.24 11.73 11.59
C VAL A 126 -1.62 11.98 12.97
N SER A 127 -0.30 12.22 13.03
CA SER A 127 0.44 12.47 14.27
C SER A 127 1.55 13.50 14.04
N ASP A 128 1.99 14.17 15.11
CA ASP A 128 3.08 15.16 15.05
C ASP A 128 4.46 14.50 15.27
N VAL A 129 4.71 13.36 14.60
CA VAL A 129 6.00 12.70 14.66
C VAL A 129 7.10 13.60 14.08
N ALA A 130 8.12 13.87 14.89
CA ALA A 130 9.26 14.69 14.48
C ALA A 130 10.28 13.87 13.69
N PHE A 131 11.03 14.53 12.83
CA PHE A 131 12.24 13.95 12.23
C PHE A 131 13.41 13.94 13.23
N PRO A 132 14.34 12.97 13.15
CA PRO A 132 14.24 11.74 12.36
C PRO A 132 13.34 10.69 13.04
N TYR A 133 12.75 9.77 12.25
CA TYR A 133 12.05 8.61 12.78
C TYR A 133 12.35 7.34 11.97
N LEU A 134 12.23 6.20 12.64
CA LEU A 134 12.35 4.89 12.01
C LEU A 134 11.00 4.49 11.43
N LEU A 135 10.98 4.09 10.16
CA LEU A 135 9.82 3.61 9.46
C LEU A 135 10.01 2.15 9.05
N LEU A 136 9.07 1.29 9.40
CA LEU A 136 8.88 -0.01 8.77
C LEU A 136 7.79 0.14 7.70
N LEU A 137 8.21 0.16 6.44
CA LEU A 137 7.33 0.24 5.29
C LEU A 137 7.01 -1.18 4.82
N VAL A 138 5.74 -1.57 4.91
CA VAL A 138 5.24 -2.90 4.53
C VAL A 138 4.01 -2.77 3.66
N SER A 139 4.00 -3.49 2.52
CA SER A 139 2.89 -3.50 1.57
C SER A 139 2.89 -4.81 0.75
N GLY A 140 2.00 -4.90 -0.23
CA GLY A 140 1.97 -6.00 -1.20
C GLY A 140 3.26 -6.12 -2.02
N GLY A 141 3.91 -4.99 -2.34
CA GLY A 141 5.11 -4.94 -3.18
C GLY A 141 6.40 -4.53 -2.46
N HIS A 142 6.32 -4.06 -1.23
CA HIS A 142 7.47 -3.48 -0.52
C HIS A 142 7.58 -3.98 0.92
N CYS A 143 8.82 -4.25 1.36
CA CYS A 143 9.16 -4.47 2.76
C CYS A 143 10.53 -3.85 3.01
N GLN A 144 10.57 -2.71 3.70
CA GLN A 144 11.80 -1.94 3.93
C GLN A 144 11.80 -1.29 5.31
N THR A 145 12.99 -1.19 5.90
CA THR A 145 13.24 -0.35 7.07
C THR A 145 13.99 0.91 6.62
N LEU A 146 13.42 2.07 6.91
CA LEU A 146 13.96 3.37 6.52
C LEU A 146 14.19 4.25 7.74
N LEU A 147 15.27 5.00 7.74
CA LEU A 147 15.41 6.19 8.58
C LEU A 147 14.94 7.40 7.76
N VAL A 148 13.88 8.05 8.24
CA VAL A 148 13.31 9.25 7.64
C VAL A 148 13.90 10.45 8.35
N GLU A 149 14.85 11.12 7.73
CA GLU A 149 15.61 12.24 8.30
C GLU A 149 14.96 13.59 7.98
N GLY A 150 14.16 13.64 6.93
CA GLY A 150 13.42 14.80 6.45
C GLY A 150 12.64 14.47 5.19
N VAL A 151 11.87 15.43 4.67
CA VAL A 151 11.23 15.32 3.36
C VAL A 151 12.32 15.23 2.29
N GLY A 152 12.25 14.22 1.42
CA GLY A 152 13.29 13.96 0.42
C GLY A 152 14.60 13.39 1.00
N GLN A 153 14.68 13.11 2.30
CA GLN A 153 15.90 12.63 2.97
C GLN A 153 15.64 11.29 3.65
N TYR A 154 15.94 10.22 2.93
CA TYR A 154 15.67 8.84 3.36
C TYR A 154 16.93 8.01 3.30
N ARG A 155 17.18 7.24 4.35
CA ARG A 155 18.25 6.25 4.39
C ARG A 155 17.67 4.87 4.60
N ARG A 156 17.79 4.01 3.58
CA ARG A 156 17.35 2.62 3.67
C ARG A 156 18.31 1.83 4.54
N LEU A 157 17.82 1.24 5.61
CA LEU A 157 18.57 0.43 6.56
C LEU A 157 18.50 -1.05 6.21
N GLY A 158 17.37 -1.52 5.69
CA GLY A 158 17.16 -2.90 5.25
C GLY A 158 16.01 -3.00 4.27
N THR A 159 15.98 -4.09 3.51
CA THR A 159 14.93 -4.39 2.53
C THR A 159 14.71 -5.88 2.43
N THR A 160 13.56 -6.31 1.91
CA THR A 160 13.41 -7.71 1.53
C THR A 160 14.33 -8.03 0.35
N ILE A 161 14.94 -9.21 0.38
CA ILE A 161 15.80 -9.73 -0.69
C ILE A 161 15.04 -10.65 -1.65
N ASP A 162 13.80 -10.95 -1.35
CA ASP A 162 12.94 -11.82 -2.15
C ASP A 162 11.48 -11.29 -2.15
N ASP A 163 10.51 -12.04 -1.66
CA ASP A 163 9.10 -11.62 -1.62
C ASP A 163 8.90 -10.42 -0.67
N ALA A 164 7.96 -9.53 -0.97
CA ALA A 164 7.44 -8.59 0.01
C ALA A 164 6.54 -9.32 1.02
N ILE A 165 6.33 -8.72 2.20
CA ILE A 165 5.54 -9.38 3.25
C ILE A 165 4.07 -9.61 2.82
N GLY A 166 3.42 -8.63 2.19
CA GLY A 166 2.05 -8.79 1.68
C GLY A 166 1.98 -9.87 0.59
N GLU A 167 2.97 -9.92 -0.30
CA GLU A 167 3.10 -10.99 -1.30
C GLU A 167 3.27 -12.38 -0.63
N ALA A 168 4.00 -12.45 0.48
CA ALA A 168 4.15 -13.69 1.24
C ALA A 168 2.80 -14.13 1.86
N PHE A 169 2.00 -13.20 2.39
CA PHE A 169 0.63 -13.45 2.85
C PHE A 169 -0.27 -13.95 1.72
N ASP A 170 -0.28 -13.30 0.56
CA ASP A 170 -1.11 -13.68 -0.58
C ASP A 170 -0.74 -15.07 -1.11
N LYS A 171 0.55 -15.36 -1.23
CA LYS A 171 1.04 -16.68 -1.66
C LYS A 171 0.72 -17.78 -0.64
N THR A 172 0.80 -17.48 0.65
CA THR A 172 0.42 -18.39 1.73
C THR A 172 -1.07 -18.67 1.74
N ALA A 173 -1.92 -17.62 1.62
CA ALA A 173 -3.36 -17.78 1.51
C ALA A 173 -3.75 -18.64 0.31
N LYS A 174 -3.08 -18.43 -0.84
CA LYS A 174 -3.30 -19.26 -2.04
C LYS A 174 -2.92 -20.72 -1.81
N LEU A 175 -1.81 -21.00 -1.12
CA LEU A 175 -1.40 -22.36 -0.75
C LEU A 175 -2.41 -23.06 0.17
N MET A 176 -3.06 -22.28 1.04
CA MET A 176 -4.07 -22.77 1.99
C MET A 176 -5.52 -22.68 1.44
N GLU A 177 -5.69 -22.29 0.18
CA GLU A 177 -7.00 -22.16 -0.49
C GLU A 177 -7.98 -21.19 0.20
N LEU A 178 -7.46 -20.17 0.89
CA LEU A 178 -8.26 -19.21 1.68
C LEU A 178 -8.86 -18.07 0.85
N GLY A 179 -8.48 -17.94 -0.42
CA GLY A 179 -8.89 -16.83 -1.27
C GLY A 179 -8.00 -15.59 -1.09
N GLN A 180 -8.48 -14.45 -1.58
CA GLN A 180 -7.78 -13.17 -1.56
C GLN A 180 -8.74 -12.04 -1.15
N PRO A 181 -8.25 -10.94 -0.54
CA PRO A 181 -6.84 -10.66 -0.19
C PRO A 181 -6.32 -11.60 0.90
N GLY A 182 -5.06 -12.06 0.75
CA GLY A 182 -4.49 -13.11 1.58
C GLY A 182 -4.28 -12.70 3.04
N GLY A 183 -3.83 -11.49 3.29
CA GLY A 183 -3.58 -10.99 4.66
C GLY A 183 -4.79 -11.14 5.57
N PRO A 184 -5.93 -10.50 5.27
CA PRO A 184 -7.16 -10.62 6.06
C PRO A 184 -7.68 -12.04 6.21
N ALA A 185 -7.55 -12.86 5.15
CA ALA A 185 -7.99 -14.25 5.20
C ALA A 185 -7.15 -15.11 6.17
N ILE A 186 -5.82 -14.94 6.16
CA ILE A 186 -4.90 -15.59 7.09
C ILE A 186 -5.14 -15.10 8.51
N GLU A 187 -5.27 -13.79 8.73
CA GLU A 187 -5.53 -13.20 10.05
C GLU A 187 -6.81 -13.77 10.68
N ALA A 188 -7.90 -13.83 9.91
CA ALA A 188 -9.17 -14.38 10.38
C ALA A 188 -9.07 -15.87 10.75
N LEU A 189 -8.25 -16.64 10.04
CA LEU A 189 -8.01 -18.04 10.34
C LEU A 189 -7.06 -18.20 11.54
N ALA A 190 -5.99 -17.44 11.59
CA ALA A 190 -4.98 -17.43 12.65
C ALA A 190 -5.58 -17.13 14.03
N ALA A 191 -6.60 -16.31 14.11
CA ALA A 191 -7.32 -16.01 15.35
C ALA A 191 -7.92 -17.23 16.07
N LYS A 192 -8.01 -18.38 15.37
CA LYS A 192 -8.57 -19.64 15.86
C LYS A 192 -7.50 -20.69 16.16
N GLY A 193 -6.23 -20.41 15.88
CA GLY A 193 -5.11 -21.33 15.97
C GLY A 193 -4.16 -21.06 17.12
N ASP A 194 -3.25 -22.00 17.35
CA ASP A 194 -2.13 -21.83 18.27
C ASP A 194 -0.86 -21.38 17.51
N PRO A 195 -0.31 -20.20 17.81
CA PRO A 195 0.88 -19.68 17.13
C PRO A 195 2.17 -20.45 17.40
N ARG A 196 2.14 -21.48 18.28
CA ARG A 196 3.27 -22.32 18.62
C ARG A 196 3.14 -23.76 18.09
N ALA A 197 2.03 -24.11 17.47
CA ALA A 197 1.75 -25.47 17.05
C ALA A 197 2.63 -25.95 15.89
N VAL A 198 3.04 -25.02 15.00
CA VAL A 198 3.85 -25.34 13.83
C VAL A 198 5.21 -24.65 13.91
N PRO A 199 6.33 -25.37 13.90
CA PRO A 199 7.67 -24.79 14.03
C PRO A 199 8.12 -24.16 12.70
N LEU A 200 7.60 -22.98 12.38
CA LEU A 200 8.02 -22.23 11.21
C LEU A 200 9.31 -21.44 11.48
N PRO A 201 10.19 -21.29 10.48
CA PRO A 201 11.42 -20.53 10.64
C PRO A 201 11.15 -19.05 10.75
N VAL A 202 11.90 -18.32 11.59
CA VAL A 202 11.99 -16.87 11.58
C VAL A 202 13.18 -16.49 10.70
N PRO A 203 12.96 -15.98 9.48
CA PRO A 203 14.04 -15.69 8.55
C PRO A 203 15.04 -14.68 9.14
N PHE A 204 16.32 -14.89 8.87
CA PHE A 204 17.45 -14.04 9.30
C PHE A 204 17.62 -13.84 10.81
N LYS A 205 16.85 -14.52 11.65
CA LYS A 205 17.04 -14.45 13.11
C LYS A 205 18.48 -14.81 13.48
N GLY A 206 19.17 -13.90 14.18
CA GLY A 206 20.56 -14.08 14.61
C GLY A 206 21.61 -13.85 13.53
N ARG A 207 21.24 -13.40 12.33
CA ARG A 207 22.20 -12.96 11.29
C ARG A 207 22.45 -11.46 11.41
N PRO A 208 23.66 -10.98 11.06
CA PRO A 208 23.92 -9.55 10.98
C PRO A 208 23.15 -8.92 9.82
N GLY A 209 22.84 -7.62 9.97
CA GLY A 209 22.08 -6.86 8.97
C GLY A 209 20.63 -6.65 9.36
N LEU A 210 19.92 -5.90 8.52
CA LEU A 210 18.52 -5.47 8.75
C LEU A 210 17.62 -5.85 7.56
N ASP A 211 18.10 -6.73 6.67
CA ASP A 211 17.31 -7.21 5.54
C ASP A 211 16.27 -8.27 5.97
N PHE A 212 15.25 -8.44 5.14
CA PHE A 212 14.19 -9.41 5.32
C PHE A 212 14.24 -10.49 4.24
N SER A 213 13.64 -11.64 4.51
CA SER A 213 13.41 -12.70 3.54
C SER A 213 12.16 -13.48 3.93
N PHE A 214 11.31 -13.80 2.97
CA PHE A 214 10.06 -14.54 3.19
C PHE A 214 9.96 -15.83 2.37
N SER A 215 10.84 -16.04 1.38
CA SER A 215 10.77 -17.22 0.51
C SER A 215 11.01 -18.53 1.27
N GLY A 216 11.91 -18.54 2.26
CA GLY A 216 12.14 -19.68 3.14
C GLY A 216 10.93 -20.01 4.01
N LEU A 217 10.28 -19.01 4.57
CA LEU A 217 9.04 -19.12 5.34
C LEU A 217 7.91 -19.73 4.48
N LYS A 218 7.69 -19.17 3.30
CA LYS A 218 6.71 -19.70 2.33
C LYS A 218 6.95 -21.18 2.00
N THR A 219 8.22 -21.58 1.83
CA THR A 219 8.57 -22.96 1.58
C THR A 219 8.25 -23.87 2.77
N ALA A 220 8.47 -23.39 4.00
CA ALA A 220 8.13 -24.12 5.22
C ALA A 220 6.60 -24.27 5.36
N VAL A 221 5.84 -23.20 5.11
CA VAL A 221 4.36 -23.26 5.10
C VAL A 221 3.86 -24.27 4.08
N ARG A 222 4.41 -24.27 2.85
CA ARG A 222 4.02 -25.26 1.84
C ARG A 222 4.22 -26.70 2.32
N ARG A 223 5.33 -26.97 3.02
CA ARG A 223 5.58 -28.30 3.60
C ARG A 223 4.58 -28.64 4.70
N ALA A 224 4.25 -27.69 5.57
CA ALA A 224 3.26 -27.88 6.63
C ALA A 224 1.84 -28.15 6.08
N VAL A 225 1.46 -27.47 4.98
CA VAL A 225 0.16 -27.66 4.32
C VAL A 225 0.09 -29.01 3.56
N GLN A 226 1.18 -29.41 2.91
CA GLN A 226 1.22 -30.61 2.05
C GLN A 226 1.78 -31.86 2.73
N GLY A 227 2.30 -31.72 3.95
CA GLY A 227 2.88 -32.83 4.71
C GLY A 227 1.82 -33.65 5.44
N ASP A 228 2.26 -34.82 5.93
CA ASP A 228 1.40 -35.79 6.66
C ASP A 228 1.40 -35.54 8.18
N ASP A 229 1.93 -34.40 8.64
CA ASP A 229 2.10 -34.09 10.08
C ASP A 229 0.77 -33.75 10.78
N GLY A 230 -0.34 -33.68 10.04
CA GLY A 230 -1.69 -33.47 10.57
C GLY A 230 -1.92 -32.11 11.22
N HIS A 231 -1.12 -31.09 10.84
CA HIS A 231 -1.33 -29.72 11.33
C HIS A 231 -2.68 -29.18 10.89
N ARG A 232 -3.41 -28.55 11.81
CA ARG A 232 -4.66 -27.87 11.48
C ARG A 232 -4.38 -26.59 10.69
N PRO A 233 -5.21 -26.24 9.70
CA PRO A 233 -5.03 -24.98 8.94
C PRO A 233 -4.95 -23.73 9.82
N GLU A 234 -5.74 -23.67 10.90
CA GLU A 234 -5.74 -22.55 11.85
C GLU A 234 -4.39 -22.41 12.55
N ASP A 235 -3.74 -23.53 12.91
CA ASP A 235 -2.46 -23.55 13.59
C ASP A 235 -1.33 -23.13 12.64
N ILE A 236 -1.40 -23.56 11.36
CA ILE A 236 -0.45 -23.12 10.32
C ILE A 236 -0.57 -21.59 10.14
N ALA A 237 -1.81 -21.10 10.00
CA ALA A 237 -2.06 -19.66 9.84
C ALA A 237 -1.59 -18.83 11.05
N ALA A 238 -1.82 -19.34 12.27
CA ALA A 238 -1.42 -18.66 13.50
C ALA A 238 0.10 -18.67 13.72
N SER A 239 0.79 -19.71 13.24
CA SER A 239 2.26 -19.83 13.36
C SER A 239 3.01 -19.04 12.29
N PHE A 240 2.35 -18.72 11.16
CA PHE A 240 2.88 -17.89 10.07
C PHE A 240 2.91 -16.44 10.46
#